data_797e2a7cc259a8cacacb0fd165deb6f4
#
_entry.id   797e2a7cc259a8cacacb0fd165deb6f4
#
_cell.length_a   1.000
_cell.length_b   1.000
_cell.length_c   1.000
_cell.angle_alpha   90.00
_cell.angle_beta   90.00
_cell.angle_gamma   90.00
#
_symmetry.space_group_name_H-M   'P 1'
#
loop_
_entity.id
_entity.type
_entity.pdbx_description
1 polymer ?
#
loop_
_entity_poly.entity_id
_entity_poly.type
_entity_poly.pdbx_seq_one_letter_code
_entity_poly.pdbx_strand_id
1 'polypeptide(L)'
;MSNDSRTKNAARNLFFGTITRIYNLIIPFLMRTAMIYWLGMEYVGLNSLFTSILSVLNLAELGVGSAMTFSMYKPIAEQDTTRSCALMRLYKIYYRIVGAVILVAGLVIIPVLPMLVKKDLPPNVNLYVLYLINLLTTVVSYWLFAYKN
;
A
#
# COMPACT_ATOMS: atom_id res chain seq x y z
N MET A 1 38.57 -10.28 -3.67
CA MET A 1 37.69 -9.15 -4.03
C MET A 1 38.15 -7.96 -3.21
N SER A 2 38.68 -6.93 -3.89
CA SER A 2 39.32 -5.79 -3.23
C SER A 2 38.28 -4.95 -2.42
N ASN A 3 38.75 -4.39 -1.31
CA ASN A 3 37.96 -3.55 -0.42
C ASN A 3 37.36 -2.33 -1.17
N ASP A 4 38.07 -1.83 -2.20
CA ASP A 4 37.65 -0.72 -3.07
C ASP A 4 36.34 -0.98 -3.83
N SER A 5 36.11 -2.21 -4.30
CA SER A 5 34.88 -2.54 -5.03
C SER A 5 33.64 -2.56 -4.12
N ARG A 6 33.82 -2.95 -2.85
CA ARG A 6 32.74 -2.94 -1.85
C ARG A 6 32.36 -1.52 -1.46
N THR A 7 33.35 -0.66 -1.21
CA THR A 7 33.13 0.74 -0.85
C THR A 7 32.47 1.52 -1.99
N LYS A 8 32.88 1.30 -3.23
CA LYS A 8 32.29 1.92 -4.40
C LYS A 8 30.81 1.48 -4.62
N ASN A 9 30.53 0.21 -4.43
CA ASN A 9 29.17 -0.31 -4.53
C ASN A 9 28.29 0.20 -3.39
N ALA A 10 28.80 0.27 -2.16
CA ALA A 10 28.10 0.84 -1.02
C ALA A 10 27.80 2.33 -1.24
N ALA A 11 28.77 3.12 -1.70
CA ALA A 11 28.58 4.54 -2.00
C ALA A 11 27.54 4.75 -3.10
N ARG A 12 27.57 3.95 -4.16
CA ARG A 12 26.56 3.99 -5.24
C ARG A 12 25.17 3.65 -4.73
N ASN A 13 25.02 2.60 -3.93
CA ASN A 13 23.74 2.21 -3.36
C ASN A 13 23.21 3.26 -2.39
N LEU A 14 24.06 3.89 -1.60
CA LEU A 14 23.70 5.00 -0.72
C LEU A 14 23.21 6.19 -1.53
N PHE A 15 23.92 6.56 -2.59
CA PHE A 15 23.53 7.67 -3.47
C PHE A 15 22.16 7.45 -4.11
N PHE A 16 21.93 6.29 -4.74
CA PHE A 16 20.65 5.96 -5.34
C PHE A 16 19.55 5.81 -4.28
N GLY A 17 19.86 5.23 -3.13
CA GLY A 17 18.92 5.14 -2.00
C GLY A 17 18.50 6.52 -1.48
N THR A 18 19.43 7.46 -1.40
CA THR A 18 19.14 8.85 -0.99
C THR A 18 18.28 9.57 -2.02
N ILE A 19 18.60 9.45 -3.32
CA ILE A 19 17.78 10.02 -4.40
C ILE A 19 16.35 9.45 -4.34
N THR A 20 16.20 8.14 -4.18
CA THR A 20 14.89 7.50 -4.07
C THR A 20 14.10 8.01 -2.86
N ARG A 21 14.76 8.24 -1.72
CA ARG A 21 14.11 8.81 -0.52
C ARG A 21 13.65 10.25 -0.75
N ILE A 22 14.49 11.08 -1.37
CA ILE A 22 14.15 12.46 -1.74
C ILE A 22 12.97 12.47 -2.70
N TYR A 23 12.99 11.62 -3.74
CA TYR A 23 11.88 11.45 -4.68
C TYR A 23 10.57 11.09 -3.98
N ASN A 24 10.60 10.08 -3.10
CA ASN A 24 9.44 9.63 -2.34
C ASN A 24 8.91 10.67 -1.35
N LEU A 25 9.68 11.68 -1.01
CA LEU A 25 9.24 12.78 -0.15
C LEU A 25 8.68 13.94 -0.98
N ILE A 26 9.34 14.29 -2.08
CA ILE A 26 8.97 15.43 -2.92
C ILE A 26 7.70 15.13 -3.72
N ILE A 27 7.57 13.95 -4.32
CA ILE A 27 6.42 13.62 -5.19
C ILE A 27 5.09 13.68 -4.46
N PRO A 28 4.89 13.05 -3.29
CA PRO A 28 3.63 13.18 -2.54
C PRO A 28 3.33 14.63 -2.14
N PHE A 29 4.35 15.41 -1.80
CA PHE A 29 4.19 16.82 -1.48
C PHE A 29 3.69 17.64 -2.69
N LEU A 30 4.32 17.47 -3.85
CA LEU A 30 3.91 18.13 -5.09
C LEU A 30 2.49 17.72 -5.51
N MET A 31 2.20 16.41 -5.44
CA MET A 31 0.87 15.88 -5.77
C MET A 31 -0.21 16.46 -4.85
N ARG A 32 0.06 16.52 -3.54
CA ARG A 32 -0.87 17.11 -2.58
C ARG A 32 -1.08 18.60 -2.84
N THR A 33 -0.01 19.34 -3.13
CA THR A 33 -0.08 20.77 -3.45
C THR A 33 -0.88 21.00 -4.75
N ALA A 34 -0.64 20.21 -5.79
CA ALA A 34 -1.38 20.27 -7.05
C ALA A 34 -2.87 19.94 -6.84
N MET A 35 -3.18 18.92 -6.03
CA MET A 35 -4.57 18.59 -5.68
C MET A 35 -5.28 19.73 -4.96
N ILE A 36 -4.63 20.40 -4.02
CA ILE A 36 -5.19 21.58 -3.32
C ILE A 36 -5.48 22.69 -4.31
N TYR A 37 -4.55 22.95 -5.23
CA TYR A 37 -4.65 24.06 -6.17
C TYR A 37 -5.74 23.86 -7.24
N TRP A 38 -5.90 22.63 -7.73
CA TRP A 38 -6.82 22.32 -8.82
C TRP A 38 -8.18 21.81 -8.36
N LEU A 39 -8.23 21.04 -7.29
CA LEU A 39 -9.47 20.40 -6.81
C LEU A 39 -10.04 21.07 -5.55
N GLY A 40 -9.18 21.74 -4.77
CA GLY A 40 -9.57 22.33 -3.50
C GLY A 40 -9.27 21.49 -2.29
N MET A 41 -9.32 22.13 -1.11
CA MET A 41 -9.03 21.49 0.19
C MET A 41 -10.00 20.35 0.54
N GLU A 42 -11.25 20.45 0.11
CA GLU A 42 -12.31 19.48 0.40
C GLU A 42 -11.98 18.08 -0.16
N TYR A 43 -11.50 18.03 -1.40
CA TYR A 43 -11.07 16.77 -2.03
C TYR A 43 -9.87 16.13 -1.34
N VAL A 44 -8.91 16.96 -0.93
CA VAL A 44 -7.73 16.47 -0.19
C VAL A 44 -8.14 15.95 1.18
N GLY A 45 -9.11 16.60 1.83
CA GLY A 45 -9.69 16.15 3.09
C GLY A 45 -10.36 14.78 2.95
N LEU A 46 -11.21 14.61 1.94
CA LEU A 46 -11.88 13.34 1.64
C LEU A 46 -10.88 12.22 1.34
N ASN A 47 -9.89 12.49 0.49
CA ASN A 47 -8.85 11.52 0.16
C ASN A 47 -8.03 11.12 1.40
N SER A 48 -7.71 12.06 2.26
CA SER A 48 -7.00 11.80 3.52
C SER A 48 -7.85 10.95 4.49
N LEU A 49 -9.15 11.21 4.57
CA LEU A 49 -10.09 10.42 5.37
C LEU A 49 -10.14 8.97 4.87
N PHE A 50 -10.32 8.77 3.56
CA PHE A 50 -10.40 7.43 2.98
C PHE A 50 -9.09 6.67 3.15
N THR A 51 -7.96 7.33 2.92
CA THR A 51 -6.63 6.73 3.15
C THR A 51 -6.45 6.35 4.62
N SER A 52 -6.93 7.15 5.56
CA SER A 52 -6.87 6.84 7.00
C SER A 52 -7.72 5.63 7.35
N ILE A 53 -8.95 5.54 6.86
CA ILE A 53 -9.83 4.39 7.05
C ILE A 53 -9.18 3.11 6.49
N LEU A 54 -8.70 3.18 5.25
CA LEU A 54 -8.06 2.04 4.59
C LEU A 54 -6.76 1.64 5.26
N SER A 55 -5.98 2.58 5.80
CA SER A 55 -4.75 2.28 6.53
C SER A 55 -5.01 1.52 7.83
N VAL A 56 -6.12 1.80 8.53
CA VAL A 56 -6.53 1.00 9.70
C VAL A 56 -6.88 -0.42 9.27
N LEU A 57 -7.56 -0.60 8.15
CA LEU A 57 -7.86 -1.93 7.62
C LEU A 57 -6.59 -2.69 7.19
N ASN A 58 -5.58 -1.97 6.70
CA ASN A 58 -4.29 -2.54 6.32
C ASN A 58 -3.43 -2.96 7.53
N LEU A 59 -3.78 -2.59 8.76
CA LEU A 59 -3.10 -3.06 9.98
C LEU A 59 -3.12 -4.60 10.11
N ALA A 60 -4.08 -5.27 9.49
CA ALA A 60 -4.13 -6.73 9.43
C ALA A 60 -2.89 -7.37 8.74
N GLU A 61 -2.16 -6.58 7.95
CA GLU A 61 -0.95 -7.02 7.24
C GLU A 61 0.35 -6.84 8.06
N LEU A 62 0.30 -6.13 9.19
CA LEU A 62 1.49 -5.78 9.96
C LEU A 62 2.33 -7.01 10.34
N GLY A 63 3.54 -7.04 9.77
CA GLY A 63 4.54 -8.07 10.07
C GLY A 63 4.43 -9.36 9.27
N VAL A 64 3.32 -9.64 8.59
CA VAL A 64 3.17 -10.88 7.82
C VAL A 64 4.08 -10.87 6.59
N GLY A 65 4.17 -9.75 5.87
CA GLY A 65 5.08 -9.61 4.74
C GLY A 65 6.54 -9.88 5.11
N SER A 66 7.01 -9.30 6.21
CA SER A 66 8.38 -9.53 6.70
C SER A 66 8.59 -10.97 7.17
N ALA A 67 7.65 -11.55 7.91
CA ALA A 67 7.73 -12.93 8.38
C ALA A 67 7.81 -13.92 7.21
N MET A 68 7.07 -13.63 6.15
CA MET A 68 7.05 -14.47 4.96
C MET A 68 8.34 -14.32 4.16
N THR A 69 8.86 -13.11 3.97
CA THR A 69 10.18 -12.88 3.35
C THR A 69 11.26 -13.66 4.10
N PHE A 70 11.23 -13.64 5.43
CA PHE A 70 12.14 -14.43 6.26
C PHE A 70 12.01 -15.94 6.01
N SER A 71 10.78 -16.45 5.89
CA SER A 71 10.52 -17.85 5.63
C SER A 71 11.01 -18.33 4.27
N MET A 72 11.17 -17.41 3.30
CA MET A 72 11.66 -17.73 1.96
C MET A 72 13.20 -17.80 1.87
N TYR A 73 13.95 -17.22 2.80
CA TYR A 73 15.43 -17.23 2.71
C TYR A 73 16.02 -18.63 2.69
N LYS A 74 15.53 -19.53 3.53
CA LYS A 74 16.05 -20.88 3.62
C LYS A 74 15.77 -21.72 2.38
N PRO A 75 14.51 -21.82 1.88
CA PRO A 75 14.23 -22.55 0.63
C PRO A 75 14.96 -22.02 -0.58
N ILE A 76 15.13 -20.68 -0.66
CA ILE A 76 15.90 -20.06 -1.77
C ILE A 76 17.37 -20.41 -1.68
N ALA A 77 17.98 -20.39 -0.49
CA ALA A 77 19.38 -20.74 -0.28
C ALA A 77 19.65 -22.23 -0.57
N GLU A 78 18.70 -23.09 -0.24
CA GLU A 78 18.76 -24.54 -0.49
C GLU A 78 18.33 -24.93 -1.92
N GLN A 79 17.92 -23.96 -2.76
CA GLN A 79 17.37 -24.16 -4.10
C GLN A 79 16.15 -25.12 -4.13
N ASP A 80 15.42 -25.22 -3.03
CA ASP A 80 14.23 -26.04 -2.91
C ASP A 80 13.05 -25.33 -3.57
N THR A 81 12.87 -25.58 -4.86
CA THR A 81 11.79 -24.99 -5.67
C THR A 81 10.41 -25.42 -5.18
N THR A 82 10.27 -26.65 -4.65
CA THR A 82 8.99 -27.19 -4.19
C THR A 82 8.49 -26.44 -2.97
N ARG A 83 9.35 -26.20 -1.98
CA ARG A 83 9.02 -25.40 -0.80
C ARG A 83 8.79 -23.93 -1.13
N SER A 84 9.62 -23.38 -2.01
CA SER A 84 9.44 -22.00 -2.47
C SER A 84 8.07 -21.80 -3.15
N CYS A 85 7.66 -22.71 -4.03
CA CYS A 85 6.35 -22.67 -4.66
C CYS A 85 5.19 -22.84 -3.67
N ALA A 86 5.34 -23.74 -2.68
CA ALA A 86 4.34 -23.95 -1.64
C ALA A 86 4.13 -22.68 -0.78
N LEU A 87 5.23 -22.02 -0.38
CA LEU A 87 5.19 -20.75 0.34
C LEU A 87 4.52 -19.64 -0.49
N MET A 88 4.87 -19.48 -1.76
CA MET A 88 4.23 -18.50 -2.65
C MET A 88 2.73 -18.75 -2.82
N ARG A 89 2.30 -20.02 -2.85
CA ARG A 89 0.89 -20.36 -2.87
C ARG A 89 0.17 -19.98 -1.58
N LEU A 90 0.81 -20.20 -0.44
CA LEU A 90 0.30 -19.79 0.86
C LEU A 90 0.14 -18.26 0.92
N TYR A 91 1.13 -17.52 0.44
CA TYR A 91 1.09 -16.06 0.30
C TYR A 91 -0.13 -15.60 -0.48
N LYS A 92 -0.31 -16.17 -1.65
CA LYS A 92 -1.43 -15.80 -2.52
C LYS A 92 -2.79 -16.02 -1.85
N ILE A 93 -2.93 -17.14 -1.12
CA ILE A 93 -4.17 -17.43 -0.39
C ILE A 93 -4.35 -16.43 0.75
N TYR A 94 -3.30 -16.17 1.54
CA TYR A 94 -3.34 -15.22 2.63
C TYR A 94 -3.77 -13.81 2.17
N TYR A 95 -3.12 -13.26 1.14
CA TYR A 95 -3.47 -11.95 0.63
C TYR A 95 -4.88 -11.88 0.01
N ARG A 96 -5.37 -12.97 -0.54
CA ARG A 96 -6.76 -13.06 -0.99
C ARG A 96 -7.75 -12.98 0.17
N ILE A 97 -7.45 -13.67 1.27
CA ILE A 97 -8.28 -13.61 2.48
C ILE A 97 -8.25 -12.20 3.08
N VAL A 98 -7.07 -11.62 3.21
CA VAL A 98 -6.92 -10.24 3.73
C VAL A 98 -7.69 -9.25 2.86
N GLY A 99 -7.54 -9.33 1.53
CA GLY A 99 -8.30 -8.50 0.61
C GLY A 99 -9.82 -8.66 0.73
N ALA A 100 -10.31 -9.89 0.95
CA ALA A 100 -11.73 -10.16 1.19
C ALA A 100 -12.20 -9.56 2.53
N VAL A 101 -11.40 -9.68 3.60
CA VAL A 101 -11.70 -9.06 4.90
C VAL A 101 -11.75 -7.54 4.79
N ILE A 102 -10.79 -6.93 4.09
CA ILE A 102 -10.76 -5.48 3.83
C ILE A 102 -12.01 -5.05 3.04
N LEU A 103 -12.43 -5.82 2.05
CA LEU A 103 -13.61 -5.53 1.26
C LEU A 103 -14.87 -5.56 2.13
N VAL A 104 -15.06 -6.61 2.93
CA VAL A 104 -16.23 -6.74 3.80
C VAL A 104 -16.25 -5.64 4.86
N ALA A 105 -15.13 -5.40 5.54
CA ALA A 105 -15.02 -4.36 6.54
C ALA A 105 -15.23 -2.96 5.93
N GLY A 106 -14.67 -2.72 4.72
CA GLY A 106 -14.89 -1.48 3.99
C GLY A 106 -16.35 -1.25 3.61
N LEU A 107 -17.07 -2.30 3.19
CA LEU A 107 -18.51 -2.20 2.90
C LEU A 107 -19.34 -1.89 4.15
N VAL A 108 -18.98 -2.44 5.30
CA VAL A 108 -19.64 -2.17 6.59
C VAL A 108 -19.48 -0.70 7.01
N ILE A 109 -18.40 -0.04 6.60
CA ILE A 109 -18.14 1.38 6.92
C ILE A 109 -19.00 2.32 6.05
N ILE A 110 -19.51 1.89 4.89
CA ILE A 110 -20.31 2.75 3.99
C ILE A 110 -21.43 3.51 4.69
N PRO A 111 -22.30 2.90 5.52
CA PRO A 111 -23.36 3.63 6.19
C PRO A 111 -22.88 4.64 7.23
N VAL A 112 -21.64 4.49 7.70
CA VAL A 112 -21.03 5.40 8.69
C VAL A 112 -20.35 6.59 8.01
N LEU A 113 -20.05 6.50 6.71
CA LEU A 113 -19.38 7.58 5.96
C LEU A 113 -20.07 8.95 6.09
N PRO A 114 -21.39 9.09 5.96
CA PRO A 114 -22.04 10.41 6.08
C PRO A 114 -21.85 11.03 7.46
N MET A 115 -21.64 10.21 8.48
CA MET A 115 -21.42 10.67 9.86
C MET A 115 -19.99 11.17 10.08
N LEU A 116 -19.04 10.62 9.33
CA LEU A 116 -17.64 11.04 9.37
C LEU A 116 -17.36 12.30 8.52
N VAL A 117 -18.14 12.50 7.45
CA VAL A 117 -17.98 13.65 6.56
C VAL A 117 -19.00 14.72 6.97
N LYS A 118 -18.55 15.65 7.84
CA LYS A 118 -19.36 16.82 8.23
C LYS A 118 -19.42 17.82 7.07
N LYS A 119 -20.63 18.06 6.57
CA LYS A 119 -21.18 19.24 5.83
C LYS A 119 -20.45 19.84 4.60
N ASP A 120 -19.18 19.63 4.37
CA ASP A 120 -18.44 20.31 3.29
C ASP A 120 -18.10 19.33 2.16
N LEU A 121 -19.14 18.71 1.59
CA LEU A 121 -18.99 17.89 0.38
C LEU A 121 -18.95 18.81 -0.84
N PRO A 122 -17.99 18.64 -1.75
CA PRO A 122 -18.01 19.32 -3.04
C PRO A 122 -19.33 19.02 -3.77
N PRO A 123 -20.01 20.03 -4.33
CA PRO A 123 -21.40 19.92 -4.81
C PRO A 123 -21.61 18.91 -5.95
N ASN A 124 -20.55 18.41 -6.57
CA ASN A 124 -20.61 17.51 -7.72
C ASN A 124 -20.01 16.11 -7.47
N VAL A 125 -19.77 15.73 -6.22
CA VAL A 125 -19.10 14.45 -5.92
C VAL A 125 -19.99 13.51 -5.14
N ASN A 126 -20.16 12.31 -5.70
CA ASN A 126 -20.80 11.23 -4.98
C ASN A 126 -19.79 10.56 -4.03
N LEU A 127 -19.93 10.84 -2.73
CA LEU A 127 -19.08 10.31 -1.65
C LEU A 127 -18.92 8.80 -1.73
N TYR A 128 -20.00 8.10 -2.00
CA TYR A 128 -20.02 6.63 -2.05
C TYR A 128 -19.20 6.08 -3.21
N VAL A 129 -19.33 6.70 -4.38
CA VAL A 129 -18.58 6.29 -5.58
C VAL A 129 -17.09 6.50 -5.37
N LEU A 130 -16.70 7.65 -4.82
CA LEU A 130 -15.30 7.96 -4.56
C LEU A 130 -14.67 6.99 -3.53
N TYR A 131 -15.42 6.69 -2.46
CA TYR A 131 -15.01 5.71 -1.46
C TYR A 131 -14.86 4.31 -2.06
N LEU A 132 -15.86 3.86 -2.84
CA LEU A 132 -15.85 2.56 -3.49
C LEU A 132 -14.67 2.39 -4.44
N ILE A 133 -14.33 3.42 -5.20
CA ILE A 133 -13.16 3.40 -6.10
C ILE A 133 -11.87 3.19 -5.27
N ASN A 134 -11.70 3.93 -4.17
CA ASN A 134 -10.54 3.78 -3.29
C ASN A 134 -10.50 2.38 -2.63
N LEU A 135 -11.64 1.89 -2.15
CA LEU A 135 -11.75 0.55 -1.57
C LEU A 135 -11.40 -0.54 -2.59
N LEU A 136 -11.99 -0.47 -3.78
CA LEU A 136 -11.72 -1.43 -4.85
C LEU A 136 -10.26 -1.39 -5.30
N THR A 137 -9.67 -0.22 -5.42
CA THR A 137 -8.24 -0.08 -5.76
C THR A 137 -7.37 -0.77 -4.71
N THR A 138 -7.68 -0.61 -3.43
CA THR A 138 -6.97 -1.29 -2.34
C THR A 138 -7.15 -2.81 -2.43
N VAL A 139 -8.37 -3.31 -2.56
CA VAL A 139 -8.66 -4.75 -2.66
C VAL A 139 -7.98 -5.39 -3.87
N VAL A 140 -8.02 -4.74 -5.03
CA VAL A 140 -7.36 -5.18 -6.26
C VAL A 140 -5.85 -5.23 -6.07
N SER A 141 -5.27 -4.26 -5.38
CA SER A 141 -3.85 -4.27 -5.01
C SER A 141 -3.48 -5.52 -4.21
N TYR A 142 -4.28 -5.90 -3.21
CA TYR A 142 -4.06 -7.12 -2.42
C TYR A 142 -4.22 -8.39 -3.26
N TRP A 143 -5.17 -8.44 -4.15
CA TRP A 143 -5.44 -9.65 -4.95
C TRP A 143 -4.45 -9.87 -6.08
N LEU A 144 -3.91 -8.82 -6.67
CA LEU A 144 -3.07 -8.90 -7.86
C LEU A 144 -1.57 -8.69 -7.58
N PHE A 145 -1.22 -7.82 -6.65
CA PHE A 145 0.15 -7.31 -6.53
C PHE A 145 0.83 -7.65 -5.20
N ALA A 146 0.11 -7.71 -4.09
CA ALA A 146 0.72 -7.81 -2.77
C ALA A 146 1.59 -9.06 -2.58
N TYR A 147 1.28 -10.17 -3.25
CA TYR A 147 2.07 -11.41 -3.18
C TYR A 147 3.30 -11.41 -4.12
N LYS A 148 3.51 -10.35 -4.90
CA LYS A 148 4.64 -10.25 -5.85
C LYS A 148 5.77 -9.35 -5.33
N ASN A 149 5.53 -8.62 -4.26
CA ASN A 149 6.53 -7.82 -3.57
C ASN A 149 7.21 -8.67 -2.52
#